data_1c15d55143f8cd62afec6d744ce001a0
#
_entry.id   1c15d55143f8cd62afec6d744ce001a0
#
_cell.length_a   1.000
_cell.length_b   1.000
_cell.length_c   1.000
_cell.angle_alpha   90.00
_cell.angle_beta   90.00
_cell.angle_gamma   90.00
#
_symmetry.space_group_name_H-M   'P 1'
#
loop_
_entity.id
_entity.type
_entity.pdbx_description
1 polymer ?
#
loop_
_entity_poly.entity_id
_entity_poly.type
_entity_poly.pdbx_seq_one_letter_code
_entity_poly.pdbx_strand_id
1 'polypeptide(L)'
;MTTSWSDRLQNYAELPANMDGLSMKKYRRDVHHSLPQELAHCHPSMRVFVNRSLAMEKIKSFGFDMDYTLAVYKSPEYESLGFDLTVERMVSIGYPQELLNFVYDPAFPTRGLVFDALYGNLLKVDTYGNILVCAHGFNFLRGPEIRELYPNKFIQRGDTERFYILNTLFNLPETYLFACLVDFFTSCARYKSCETGFKDGDLEMSFKSMFQDVRDAVDWVHFKGSLKEKTVENLEKYVVKDAKLPLLLSRMNEVSKVFLVTNSDYKYTDKIMTYLFEFPHGPKAGTPHRPWQSYFDLILVDARKPLFFGEGTVLRQVDTTTGRLKIGTYTGPLQHGIVYSGGSSDIVCDLLGAKGKDILYIGDHIFGDILKSKKRQGWRTFLVIPELAQELHVWTDKSSLFEELQSLDIFLAELYKHLDSSSNERPDISSLQRRIKKVTHDMDMCYGMMGSLFRSGSRQTLFASQVMRYADLYAASFINLLYYPFSYLFRAAHVLMPHESTVEHTHVDINDMESPMATRNRHSIDFRERECKRHQLTRSISEINPPHLFPQTPQEITHCHDEDDDEEEEEEE
;
A
#
# COMPACT_ATOMS: atom_id res chain seq x y z
N MET A 1 33.22 23.74 -0.70
CA MET A 1 34.15 23.03 -1.60
C MET A 1 33.47 21.78 -2.07
N THR A 2 33.00 21.78 -3.30
CA THR A 2 32.32 20.60 -3.92
C THR A 2 33.39 19.65 -4.41
N THR A 3 33.59 18.55 -3.71
CA THR A 3 34.44 17.44 -4.20
C THR A 3 33.87 16.90 -5.51
N SER A 4 34.72 16.79 -6.54
CA SER A 4 34.38 16.27 -7.85
C SER A 4 33.80 14.86 -7.76
N TRP A 5 32.89 14.50 -8.68
CA TRP A 5 32.35 13.13 -8.79
C TRP A 5 33.44 12.08 -8.99
N SER A 6 34.54 12.42 -9.69
CA SER A 6 35.71 11.56 -9.87
C SER A 6 36.42 11.25 -8.55
N ASP A 7 36.53 12.23 -7.64
CA ASP A 7 37.17 12.03 -6.33
C ASP A 7 36.32 11.13 -5.41
N ARG A 8 35.00 11.17 -5.58
CA ARG A 8 34.08 10.27 -4.85
C ARG A 8 34.14 8.85 -5.38
N LEU A 9 34.26 8.64 -6.70
CA LEU A 9 34.41 7.32 -7.32
C LEU A 9 35.77 6.68 -7.00
N GLN A 10 36.84 7.44 -6.93
CA GLN A 10 38.15 6.96 -6.50
C GLN A 10 38.16 6.47 -5.05
N ASN A 11 37.51 7.19 -4.14
CA ASN A 11 37.33 6.75 -2.75
C ASN A 11 36.48 5.46 -2.61
N TYR A 12 35.64 5.14 -3.59
CA TYR A 12 34.89 3.88 -3.61
C TYR A 12 35.74 2.69 -4.06
N ALA A 13 36.72 2.92 -4.94
CA ALA A 13 37.64 1.86 -5.42
C ALA A 13 38.67 1.45 -4.35
N GLU A 14 38.91 2.28 -3.34
CA GLU A 14 39.89 2.05 -2.26
C GLU A 14 39.27 1.47 -0.96
N LEU A 15 38.04 0.94 -1.00
CA LEU A 15 37.45 0.28 0.17
C LEU A 15 38.28 -0.96 0.56
N PRO A 16 38.77 -1.01 1.82
CA PRO A 16 39.62 -2.13 2.23
C PRO A 16 38.86 -3.45 2.17
N ALA A 17 39.48 -4.46 1.56
CA ALA A 17 38.93 -5.80 1.38
C ALA A 17 38.62 -6.56 2.70
N ASN A 18 39.02 -6.03 3.84
CA ASN A 18 38.84 -6.62 5.16
C ASN A 18 38.03 -5.69 6.09
N MET A 19 36.73 -5.54 5.88
CA MET A 19 35.84 -4.95 6.87
C MET A 19 35.24 -6.04 7.76
N ASP A 20 35.36 -5.89 9.08
CA ASP A 20 34.72 -6.76 10.06
C ASP A 20 33.20 -6.83 9.81
N GLY A 21 32.60 -7.99 10.06
CA GLY A 21 31.19 -8.24 9.79
C GLY A 21 30.21 -7.22 10.43
N LEU A 22 30.60 -6.60 11.57
CA LEU A 22 29.86 -5.50 12.22
C LEU A 22 29.96 -4.19 11.41
N SER A 23 31.12 -3.87 10.86
CA SER A 23 31.36 -2.72 10.02
C SER A 23 30.64 -2.83 8.69
N MET A 24 30.55 -4.05 8.09
CA MET A 24 29.76 -4.31 6.89
C MET A 24 28.25 -4.22 7.14
N LYS A 25 27.76 -4.66 8.29
CA LYS A 25 26.33 -4.46 8.69
C LYS A 25 26.00 -2.97 8.84
N LYS A 26 26.90 -2.19 9.43
CA LYS A 26 26.76 -0.74 9.55
C LYS A 26 26.83 -0.07 8.18
N TYR A 27 27.81 -0.41 7.37
CA TYR A 27 27.98 0.09 6.00
C TYR A 27 26.76 -0.24 5.11
N ARG A 28 26.25 -1.48 5.14
CA ARG A 28 25.02 -1.86 4.42
C ARG A 28 23.83 -1.02 4.88
N ARG A 29 23.68 -0.80 6.19
CA ARG A 29 22.65 0.09 6.75
C ARG A 29 22.80 1.53 6.26
N ASP A 30 24.02 2.04 6.26
CA ASP A 30 24.33 3.42 5.87
C ASP A 30 24.19 3.64 4.34
N VAL A 31 24.52 2.65 3.52
CA VAL A 31 24.34 2.70 2.04
C VAL A 31 22.87 2.60 1.63
N HIS A 32 22.08 1.76 2.33
CA HIS A 32 20.64 1.67 2.07
C HIS A 32 19.85 2.87 2.60
N HIS A 33 20.42 3.66 3.50
CA HIS A 33 19.83 4.87 4.08
C HIS A 33 20.56 6.16 3.68
N SER A 34 21.23 6.17 2.52
CA SER A 34 21.79 7.42 1.98
C SER A 34 20.65 8.37 1.58
N LEU A 35 20.07 9.00 2.58
CA LEU A 35 19.10 10.07 2.41
C LEU A 35 19.82 11.33 1.92
N PRO A 36 19.16 12.20 1.12
CA PRO A 36 19.66 13.54 0.89
C PRO A 36 20.06 14.21 2.21
N GLN A 37 21.18 14.93 2.23
CA GLN A 37 21.71 15.53 3.46
C GLN A 37 20.67 16.39 4.21
N GLU A 38 19.79 17.05 3.46
CA GLU A 38 18.70 17.87 4.01
C GLU A 38 17.66 17.02 4.78
N LEU A 39 17.46 15.76 4.40
CA LEU A 39 16.51 14.85 5.07
C LEU A 39 17.10 14.10 6.26
N ALA A 40 18.43 14.09 6.41
CA ALA A 40 19.06 13.38 7.53
C ALA A 40 18.63 13.94 8.90
N HIS A 41 18.29 15.23 8.96
CA HIS A 41 17.83 15.94 10.16
C HIS A 41 16.32 16.23 10.19
N CYS A 42 15.57 15.81 9.15
CA CYS A 42 14.14 16.01 9.09
C CYS A 42 13.37 14.87 9.78
N HIS A 43 12.13 15.18 10.19
CA HIS A 43 11.23 14.18 10.77
C HIS A 43 11.05 12.99 9.80
N PRO A 44 11.01 11.72 10.29
CA PRO A 44 10.87 10.55 9.44
C PRO A 44 9.66 10.55 8.49
N SER A 45 8.57 11.24 8.86
CA SER A 45 7.38 11.40 8.01
C SER A 45 7.61 12.17 6.71
N MET A 46 8.74 12.89 6.59
CA MET A 46 9.15 13.60 5.36
C MET A 46 9.91 12.69 4.38
N ARG A 47 10.13 11.44 4.72
CA ARG A 47 10.87 10.49 3.88
C ARG A 47 9.95 9.78 2.90
N VAL A 48 10.54 9.34 1.78
CA VAL A 48 9.93 8.39 0.84
C VAL A 48 10.56 7.02 1.10
N PHE A 49 9.72 6.00 1.24
CA PHE A 49 10.13 4.62 1.49
C PHE A 49 10.08 3.83 0.19
N VAL A 50 11.00 2.88 0.05
CA VAL A 50 11.28 2.22 -1.22
C VAL A 50 11.10 0.71 -1.07
N ASN A 51 10.13 0.15 -1.80
CA ASN A 51 9.99 -1.30 -1.94
C ASN A 51 10.70 -1.81 -3.20
N ARG A 52 10.72 -1.02 -4.28
CA ARG A 52 11.41 -1.32 -5.54
C ARG A 52 12.21 -0.13 -6.01
N SER A 53 13.38 -0.40 -6.56
CA SER A 53 14.27 0.63 -7.07
C SER A 53 13.61 1.41 -8.22
N LEU A 54 13.74 2.73 -8.18
CA LEU A 54 13.18 3.62 -9.18
C LEU A 54 14.11 4.79 -9.46
N ALA A 55 14.51 4.94 -10.72
CA ALA A 55 15.26 6.09 -11.21
C ALA A 55 14.28 7.16 -11.68
N MET A 56 14.21 8.29 -10.97
CA MET A 56 13.26 9.37 -11.28
C MET A 56 13.48 9.96 -12.68
N GLU A 57 14.71 9.97 -13.18
CA GLU A 57 15.07 10.44 -14.53
C GLU A 57 14.45 9.61 -15.67
N LYS A 58 14.06 8.35 -15.39
CA LYS A 58 13.39 7.48 -16.37
C LYS A 58 11.89 7.75 -16.48
N ILE A 59 11.31 8.51 -15.55
CA ILE A 59 9.89 8.82 -15.54
C ILE A 59 9.58 9.94 -16.52
N LYS A 60 8.73 9.64 -17.51
CA LYS A 60 8.30 10.59 -18.54
C LYS A 60 6.95 11.24 -18.23
N SER A 61 6.18 10.63 -17.33
CA SER A 61 4.87 11.16 -16.97
C SER A 61 4.54 10.87 -15.51
N PHE A 62 4.08 11.89 -14.78
CA PHE A 62 3.56 11.79 -13.42
C PHE A 62 2.04 11.84 -13.46
N GLY A 63 1.39 10.78 -13.00
CA GLY A 63 -0.06 10.70 -12.88
C GLY A 63 -0.50 10.85 -11.43
N PHE A 64 -1.61 11.52 -11.22
CA PHE A 64 -2.15 11.77 -9.89
C PHE A 64 -3.63 11.39 -9.80
N ASP A 65 -3.99 10.78 -8.68
CA ASP A 65 -5.36 10.84 -8.18
C ASP A 65 -5.60 12.19 -7.49
N MET A 66 -6.87 12.54 -7.26
CA MET A 66 -7.24 13.79 -6.58
C MET A 66 -7.52 13.56 -5.10
N ASP A 67 -8.53 12.76 -4.81
CA ASP A 67 -9.08 12.61 -3.46
C ASP A 67 -8.09 11.86 -2.56
N TYR A 68 -7.82 12.39 -1.33
CA TYR A 68 -6.77 11.91 -0.41
C TYR A 68 -5.34 11.87 -1.00
N THR A 69 -5.14 12.33 -2.23
CA THR A 69 -3.82 12.45 -2.86
C THR A 69 -3.43 13.91 -3.02
N LEU A 70 -3.96 14.62 -4.04
CA LEU A 70 -3.75 16.07 -4.20
C LEU A 70 -4.56 16.85 -3.18
N ALA A 71 -5.80 16.46 -2.95
CA ALA A 71 -6.69 17.01 -1.95
C ALA A 71 -6.62 16.17 -0.67
N VAL A 72 -5.89 16.63 0.32
CA VAL A 72 -5.81 15.99 1.64
C VAL A 72 -6.98 16.47 2.48
N TYR A 73 -7.85 15.55 2.87
CA TYR A 73 -8.99 15.87 3.75
C TYR A 73 -8.55 15.85 5.22
N LYS A 74 -9.11 16.79 5.99
CA LYS A 74 -8.80 16.91 7.42
C LYS A 74 -9.54 15.86 8.23
N SER A 75 -8.80 15.09 8.98
CA SER A 75 -9.30 14.13 9.95
C SER A 75 -9.31 14.78 11.34
N PRO A 76 -10.38 14.62 12.15
CA PRO A 76 -11.59 13.82 11.89
C PRO A 76 -12.75 14.58 11.22
N GLU A 77 -12.58 15.83 10.84
CA GLU A 77 -13.69 16.71 10.44
C GLU A 77 -14.42 16.19 9.20
N TYR A 78 -13.68 15.68 8.21
CA TYR A 78 -14.26 15.17 6.97
C TYR A 78 -14.92 13.80 7.17
N GLU A 79 -14.28 12.91 7.90
CA GLU A 79 -14.83 11.60 8.25
C GLU A 79 -16.10 11.75 9.09
N SER A 80 -16.12 12.69 10.07
CA SER A 80 -17.31 12.98 10.88
C SER A 80 -18.47 13.45 10.02
N LEU A 81 -18.21 14.33 9.03
CA LEU A 81 -19.25 14.76 8.10
C LEU A 81 -19.82 13.58 7.31
N GLY A 82 -18.97 12.70 6.77
CA GLY A 82 -19.39 11.51 6.05
C GLY A 82 -20.18 10.55 6.93
N PHE A 83 -19.73 10.35 8.16
CA PHE A 83 -20.42 9.53 9.17
C PHE A 83 -21.81 10.07 9.48
N ASP A 84 -21.93 11.35 9.85
CA ASP A 84 -23.21 11.99 10.23
C ASP A 84 -24.22 11.87 9.08
N LEU A 85 -23.81 12.18 7.85
CA LEU A 85 -24.68 12.08 6.67
C LEU A 85 -25.12 10.65 6.38
N THR A 86 -24.23 9.67 6.62
CA THR A 86 -24.56 8.25 6.43
C THR A 86 -25.56 7.79 7.50
N VAL A 87 -25.38 8.19 8.75
CA VAL A 87 -26.34 7.92 9.84
C VAL A 87 -27.69 8.56 9.55
N GLU A 88 -27.74 9.84 9.13
CA GLU A 88 -28.98 10.51 8.71
C GLU A 88 -29.67 9.71 7.58
N ARG A 89 -28.90 9.20 6.61
CA ARG A 89 -29.44 8.37 5.53
C ARG A 89 -29.98 7.05 6.05
N MET A 90 -29.28 6.34 6.95
CA MET A 90 -29.74 5.11 7.59
C MET A 90 -31.07 5.30 8.30
N VAL A 91 -31.20 6.37 9.11
CA VAL A 91 -32.46 6.70 9.79
C VAL A 91 -33.57 7.00 8.77
N SER A 92 -33.25 7.68 7.67
CA SER A 92 -34.24 8.00 6.62
C SER A 92 -34.80 6.76 5.89
N ILE A 93 -34.09 5.64 5.90
CA ILE A 93 -34.54 4.36 5.31
C ILE A 93 -35.20 3.42 6.32
N GLY A 94 -35.33 3.85 7.61
CA GLY A 94 -36.09 3.12 8.61
C GLY A 94 -35.29 2.59 9.80
N TYR A 95 -34.01 2.88 9.90
CA TYR A 95 -33.22 2.55 11.09
C TYR A 95 -33.62 3.40 12.29
N PRO A 96 -33.32 2.94 13.52
CA PRO A 96 -33.71 3.64 14.76
C PRO A 96 -33.18 5.07 14.85
N GLN A 97 -33.97 5.99 15.37
CA GLN A 97 -33.56 7.40 15.53
C GLN A 97 -32.44 7.57 16.56
N GLU A 98 -32.30 6.64 17.47
CA GLU A 98 -31.23 6.59 18.47
C GLU A 98 -29.81 6.62 17.83
N LEU A 99 -29.69 6.17 16.57
CA LEU A 99 -28.43 6.21 15.82
C LEU A 99 -27.92 7.65 15.60
N LEU A 100 -28.83 8.66 15.57
CA LEU A 100 -28.45 10.08 15.46
C LEU A 100 -27.61 10.59 16.64
N ASN A 101 -27.56 9.86 17.74
CA ASN A 101 -26.73 10.19 18.90
C ASN A 101 -25.29 9.65 18.79
N PHE A 102 -24.96 8.87 17.77
CA PHE A 102 -23.62 8.39 17.57
C PHE A 102 -22.70 9.52 17.12
N VAL A 103 -21.48 9.49 17.65
CA VAL A 103 -20.41 10.44 17.32
C VAL A 103 -19.22 9.65 16.80
N TYR A 104 -18.69 10.07 15.67
CA TYR A 104 -17.53 9.41 15.06
C TYR A 104 -16.31 9.49 15.97
N ASP A 105 -15.68 8.34 16.23
CA ASP A 105 -14.41 8.24 16.95
C ASP A 105 -13.28 7.77 16.02
N PRO A 106 -12.35 8.66 15.64
CA PRO A 106 -11.24 8.33 14.74
C PRO A 106 -10.23 7.35 15.33
N ALA A 107 -10.25 7.11 16.66
CA ALA A 107 -9.32 6.20 17.33
C ALA A 107 -9.67 4.72 17.13
N PHE A 108 -10.89 4.41 16.65
CA PHE A 108 -11.33 3.02 16.48
C PHE A 108 -10.96 2.43 15.11
N PRO A 109 -11.35 3.02 13.95
CA PRO A 109 -11.17 2.37 12.67
C PRO A 109 -9.74 2.46 12.15
N THR A 110 -9.34 1.47 11.34
CA THR A 110 -8.13 1.52 10.50
C THR A 110 -8.45 0.93 9.14
N ARG A 111 -7.68 1.29 8.11
CA ARG A 111 -7.82 0.68 6.77
C ARG A 111 -7.41 -0.78 6.78
N GLY A 112 -7.88 -1.55 5.78
CA GLY A 112 -7.48 -2.93 5.57
C GLY A 112 -8.14 -3.92 6.51
N LEU A 113 -9.13 -3.50 7.30
CA LEU A 113 -10.00 -4.41 8.03
C LEU A 113 -10.93 -5.15 7.06
N VAL A 114 -11.37 -6.32 7.49
CA VAL A 114 -12.35 -7.13 6.76
C VAL A 114 -13.63 -7.18 7.56
N PHE A 115 -14.74 -6.82 6.93
CA PHE A 115 -16.07 -7.04 7.52
C PHE A 115 -16.59 -8.42 7.11
N ASP A 116 -16.94 -9.26 8.09
CA ASP A 116 -17.61 -10.53 7.89
C ASP A 116 -19.13 -10.31 7.91
N ALA A 117 -19.74 -10.33 6.74
CA ALA A 117 -21.18 -10.11 6.58
C ALA A 117 -22.05 -11.23 7.17
N LEU A 118 -21.49 -12.40 7.50
CA LEU A 118 -22.22 -13.49 8.13
C LEU A 118 -22.40 -13.25 9.64
N TYR A 119 -21.30 -12.92 10.34
CA TYR A 119 -21.29 -12.78 11.79
C TYR A 119 -21.25 -11.33 12.29
N GLY A 120 -21.17 -10.34 11.39
CA GLY A 120 -21.08 -8.93 11.74
C GLY A 120 -19.76 -8.53 12.42
N ASN A 121 -18.69 -9.26 12.18
CA ASN A 121 -17.40 -9.03 12.81
C ASN A 121 -16.49 -8.17 11.95
N LEU A 122 -15.72 -7.29 12.60
CA LEU A 122 -14.57 -6.61 12.01
C LEU A 122 -13.31 -7.41 12.32
N LEU A 123 -12.61 -7.81 11.25
CA LEU A 123 -11.44 -8.66 11.33
C LEU A 123 -10.20 -7.92 10.85
N LYS A 124 -9.11 -8.02 11.60
CA LYS A 124 -7.77 -7.70 11.14
C LYS A 124 -7.07 -8.99 10.77
N VAL A 125 -6.58 -9.09 9.56
CA VAL A 125 -6.01 -10.34 9.03
C VAL A 125 -4.60 -10.14 8.48
N ASP A 126 -3.84 -11.22 8.42
CA ASP A 126 -2.55 -11.25 7.73
C ASP A 126 -2.71 -11.56 6.22
N THR A 127 -1.59 -11.64 5.51
CA THR A 127 -1.53 -11.94 4.07
C THR A 127 -2.25 -13.23 3.69
N TYR A 128 -2.22 -14.22 4.58
CA TYR A 128 -2.76 -15.55 4.32
C TYR A 128 -4.24 -15.68 4.71
N GLY A 129 -4.78 -14.71 5.42
CA GLY A 129 -6.15 -14.74 5.95
C GLY A 129 -6.25 -15.20 7.40
N ASN A 130 -5.12 -15.35 8.12
CA ASN A 130 -5.16 -15.64 9.54
C ASN A 130 -5.68 -14.43 10.32
N ILE A 131 -6.60 -14.66 11.24
CA ILE A 131 -7.21 -13.62 12.06
C ILE A 131 -6.23 -13.18 13.15
N LEU A 132 -5.85 -11.91 13.12
CA LEU A 132 -4.99 -11.25 14.11
C LEU A 132 -5.83 -10.63 15.23
N VAL A 133 -6.90 -9.91 14.86
CA VAL A 133 -7.86 -9.26 15.74
C VAL A 133 -9.27 -9.53 15.22
N CYS A 134 -10.23 -9.72 16.13
CA CYS A 134 -11.64 -9.87 15.81
C CYS A 134 -12.46 -9.04 16.79
N ALA A 135 -13.31 -8.15 16.27
CA ALA A 135 -14.21 -7.32 17.05
C ALA A 135 -15.66 -7.53 16.61
N HIS A 136 -16.56 -7.77 17.56
CA HIS A 136 -18.01 -7.78 17.38
C HIS A 136 -18.59 -6.51 18.00
N GLY A 137 -18.97 -5.55 17.17
CA GLY A 137 -19.16 -4.17 17.64
C GLY A 137 -17.87 -3.61 18.24
N PHE A 138 -17.93 -3.20 19.50
CA PHE A 138 -16.75 -2.74 20.25
C PHE A 138 -16.16 -3.82 21.17
N ASN A 139 -16.72 -5.03 21.17
CA ASN A 139 -16.23 -6.13 21.98
C ASN A 139 -15.17 -6.94 21.22
N PHE A 140 -13.94 -6.96 21.75
CA PHE A 140 -12.83 -7.72 21.18
C PHE A 140 -12.89 -9.19 21.63
N LEU A 141 -13.14 -10.09 20.67
CA LEU A 141 -13.30 -11.51 20.92
C LEU A 141 -11.96 -12.17 21.29
N ARG A 142 -12.01 -13.10 22.25
CA ARG A 142 -10.85 -13.87 22.70
C ARG A 142 -10.65 -15.12 21.85
N GLY A 143 -9.46 -15.71 21.97
CA GLY A 143 -9.06 -16.87 21.18
C GLY A 143 -10.03 -18.06 21.16
N PRO A 144 -10.67 -18.47 22.28
CA PRO A 144 -11.72 -19.48 22.27
C PRO A 144 -12.95 -19.06 21.45
N GLU A 145 -13.51 -17.88 21.69
CA GLU A 145 -14.67 -17.32 21.00
C GLU A 145 -14.43 -17.21 19.48
N ILE A 146 -13.23 -16.75 19.09
CA ILE A 146 -12.84 -16.70 17.66
C ILE A 146 -12.85 -18.11 17.05
N ARG A 147 -12.41 -19.16 17.78
CA ARG A 147 -12.38 -20.53 17.25
C ARG A 147 -13.76 -21.17 17.10
N GLU A 148 -14.74 -20.72 17.86
CA GLU A 148 -16.14 -21.13 17.68
C GLU A 148 -16.70 -20.64 16.34
N LEU A 149 -16.46 -19.37 16.01
CA LEU A 149 -16.91 -18.76 14.74
C LEU A 149 -15.99 -19.08 13.55
N TYR A 150 -14.69 -19.19 13.80
CA TYR A 150 -13.64 -19.43 12.80
C TYR A 150 -12.73 -20.58 13.31
N PRO A 151 -13.04 -21.84 13.05
CA PRO A 151 -12.37 -23.00 13.68
C PRO A 151 -10.84 -23.00 13.53
N ASN A 152 -10.32 -22.57 12.37
CA ASN A 152 -8.90 -22.49 12.10
C ASN A 152 -8.31 -21.09 12.35
N LYS A 153 -9.08 -20.16 12.90
CA LYS A 153 -8.73 -18.71 12.96
C LYS A 153 -8.30 -18.13 11.62
N PHE A 154 -8.96 -18.56 10.57
CA PHE A 154 -8.62 -18.28 9.19
C PHE A 154 -9.88 -17.92 8.40
N ILE A 155 -9.75 -16.99 7.44
CA ILE A 155 -10.79 -16.63 6.47
C ILE A 155 -10.32 -16.94 5.06
N GLN A 156 -11.23 -17.41 4.23
CA GLN A 156 -10.98 -17.56 2.80
C GLN A 156 -11.24 -16.22 2.09
N ARG A 157 -10.16 -15.48 1.80
CA ARG A 157 -10.25 -14.13 1.20
C ARG A 157 -10.93 -14.08 -0.17
N GLY A 158 -10.99 -15.20 -0.90
CA GLY A 158 -11.67 -15.31 -2.18
C GLY A 158 -13.21 -15.34 -2.06
N ASP A 159 -13.76 -15.56 -0.87
CA ASP A 159 -15.20 -15.47 -0.62
C ASP A 159 -15.62 -13.99 -0.45
N THR A 160 -15.70 -13.29 -1.57
CA THR A 160 -16.03 -11.85 -1.62
C THR A 160 -17.50 -11.55 -1.33
N GLU A 161 -18.39 -12.55 -1.32
CA GLU A 161 -19.77 -12.38 -0.91
C GLU A 161 -19.94 -12.29 0.62
N ARG A 162 -19.00 -12.87 1.37
CA ARG A 162 -19.00 -12.87 2.82
C ARG A 162 -18.02 -11.86 3.39
N PHE A 163 -16.80 -11.80 2.87
CA PHE A 163 -15.71 -11.00 3.41
C PHE A 163 -15.43 -9.77 2.54
N TYR A 164 -15.72 -8.61 3.09
CA TYR A 164 -15.51 -7.33 2.42
C TYR A 164 -14.31 -6.60 3.02
N ILE A 165 -13.34 -6.23 2.16
CA ILE A 165 -12.12 -5.55 2.59
C ILE A 165 -12.29 -4.03 2.51
N LEU A 166 -12.11 -3.35 3.64
CA LEU A 166 -12.26 -1.92 3.81
C LEU A 166 -10.91 -1.22 3.55
N ASN A 167 -10.59 -0.94 2.30
CA ASN A 167 -9.25 -0.57 1.83
C ASN A 167 -8.99 0.93 1.67
N THR A 168 -10.02 1.76 1.61
CA THR A 168 -9.89 3.18 1.33
C THR A 168 -10.10 4.02 2.58
N LEU A 169 -9.56 5.22 2.61
CA LEU A 169 -9.80 6.20 3.66
C LEU A 169 -11.28 6.58 3.78
N PHE A 170 -12.02 6.53 2.68
CA PHE A 170 -13.47 6.73 2.68
C PHE A 170 -14.24 5.63 3.44
N ASN A 171 -13.64 4.46 3.67
CA ASN A 171 -14.26 3.41 4.49
C ASN A 171 -14.09 3.62 6.00
N LEU A 172 -13.33 4.60 6.48
CA LEU A 172 -13.12 4.79 7.93
C LEU A 172 -14.44 5.10 8.65
N PRO A 173 -15.28 6.07 8.20
CA PRO A 173 -16.61 6.29 8.79
C PRO A 173 -17.52 5.07 8.68
N GLU A 174 -17.50 4.37 7.55
CA GLU A 174 -18.25 3.14 7.30
C GLU A 174 -17.84 2.03 8.28
N THR A 175 -16.54 1.84 8.47
CA THR A 175 -15.99 0.85 9.41
C THR A 175 -16.48 1.11 10.84
N TYR A 176 -16.44 2.36 11.27
CA TYR A 176 -16.93 2.75 12.59
C TYR A 176 -18.45 2.56 12.71
N LEU A 177 -19.20 2.89 11.67
CA LEU A 177 -20.66 2.70 11.64
C LEU A 177 -21.05 1.23 11.77
N PHE A 178 -20.32 0.31 11.12
CA PHE A 178 -20.54 -1.13 11.31
C PHE A 178 -20.37 -1.53 12.78
N ALA A 179 -19.32 -1.05 13.45
CA ALA A 179 -19.12 -1.33 14.87
C ALA A 179 -20.27 -0.76 15.72
N CYS A 180 -20.67 0.47 15.48
CA CYS A 180 -21.78 1.11 16.18
C CYS A 180 -23.09 0.33 16.02
N LEU A 181 -23.42 -0.08 14.80
CA LEU A 181 -24.66 -0.81 14.52
C LEU A 181 -24.66 -2.20 15.16
N VAL A 182 -23.58 -2.95 15.01
CA VAL A 182 -23.46 -4.28 15.65
C VAL A 182 -23.56 -4.16 17.16
N ASP A 183 -22.87 -3.22 17.77
CA ASP A 183 -22.92 -2.98 19.22
C ASP A 183 -24.33 -2.59 19.67
N PHE A 184 -24.97 -1.65 18.97
CA PHE A 184 -26.32 -1.19 19.27
C PHE A 184 -27.35 -2.33 19.24
N PHE A 185 -27.38 -3.09 18.16
CA PHE A 185 -28.36 -4.18 18.02
C PHE A 185 -28.09 -5.38 18.90
N THR A 186 -26.83 -5.56 19.33
CA THR A 186 -26.43 -6.64 20.26
C THR A 186 -26.73 -6.26 21.71
N SER A 187 -26.55 -4.99 22.09
CA SER A 187 -26.67 -4.53 23.48
C SER A 187 -28.06 -3.98 23.82
N CYS A 188 -28.86 -3.56 22.85
CA CYS A 188 -30.18 -2.97 23.08
C CYS A 188 -31.21 -4.06 23.47
N ALA A 189 -31.83 -3.91 24.62
CA ALA A 189 -32.82 -4.85 25.17
C ALA A 189 -34.06 -5.08 24.29
N ARG A 190 -34.36 -4.16 23.36
CA ARG A 190 -35.44 -4.29 22.38
C ARG A 190 -35.17 -5.41 21.38
N TYR A 191 -33.93 -5.61 20.98
CA TYR A 191 -33.55 -6.54 19.94
C TYR A 191 -33.00 -7.82 20.55
N LYS A 192 -33.37 -8.96 19.97
CA LYS A 192 -32.82 -10.25 20.35
C LYS A 192 -31.66 -10.61 19.42
N SER A 193 -30.45 -10.66 19.94
CA SER A 193 -29.28 -11.09 19.17
C SER A 193 -29.44 -12.53 18.71
N CYS A 194 -29.04 -12.79 17.46
CA CYS A 194 -28.92 -14.10 16.83
C CYS A 194 -27.48 -14.26 16.31
N GLU A 195 -27.09 -15.47 15.96
CA GLU A 195 -25.74 -15.78 15.45
C GLU A 195 -25.39 -14.97 14.19
N THR A 196 -26.35 -14.74 13.30
CA THR A 196 -26.18 -14.09 12.00
C THR A 196 -26.91 -12.76 11.86
N GLY A 197 -27.39 -12.19 12.99
CA GLY A 197 -28.17 -10.94 12.96
C GLY A 197 -28.91 -10.68 14.25
N PHE A 198 -30.08 -10.04 14.14
CA PHE A 198 -30.95 -9.70 15.27
C PHE A 198 -32.42 -9.73 14.88
N LYS A 199 -33.32 -9.83 15.89
CA LYS A 199 -34.77 -9.92 15.73
C LYS A 199 -35.48 -8.86 16.55
N ASP A 200 -36.53 -8.27 15.97
CA ASP A 200 -37.53 -7.46 16.66
C ASP A 200 -38.92 -8.06 16.43
N GLY A 201 -39.41 -8.84 17.39
CA GLY A 201 -40.64 -9.65 17.23
C GLY A 201 -40.44 -10.71 16.12
N ASP A 202 -41.30 -10.62 15.09
CA ASP A 202 -41.26 -11.52 13.93
C ASP A 202 -40.33 -11.04 12.80
N LEU A 203 -39.73 -9.86 12.95
CA LEU A 203 -38.78 -9.32 11.98
C LEU A 203 -37.37 -9.78 12.31
N GLU A 204 -36.69 -10.30 11.31
CA GLU A 204 -35.28 -10.69 11.39
C GLU A 204 -34.46 -9.88 10.40
N MET A 205 -33.34 -9.32 10.87
CA MET A 205 -32.37 -8.66 10.02
C MET A 205 -31.00 -9.33 10.18
N SER A 206 -30.46 -9.83 9.06
CA SER A 206 -29.11 -10.40 9.03
C SER A 206 -28.06 -9.31 8.99
N PHE A 207 -26.83 -9.61 9.46
CA PHE A 207 -25.69 -8.73 9.30
C PHE A 207 -25.36 -8.49 7.81
N LYS A 208 -25.66 -9.44 6.93
CA LYS A 208 -25.51 -9.27 5.47
C LYS A 208 -26.45 -8.20 4.92
N SER A 209 -27.72 -8.17 5.37
CA SER A 209 -28.67 -7.14 4.97
C SER A 209 -28.27 -5.78 5.51
N MET A 210 -27.87 -5.72 6.79
CA MET A 210 -27.36 -4.49 7.41
C MET A 210 -26.12 -3.96 6.67
N PHE A 211 -25.21 -4.84 6.29
CA PHE A 211 -24.03 -4.49 5.50
C PHE A 211 -24.44 -3.84 4.16
N GLN A 212 -25.38 -4.43 3.44
CA GLN A 212 -25.86 -3.88 2.17
C GLN A 212 -26.51 -2.52 2.34
N ASP A 213 -27.33 -2.34 3.37
CA ASP A 213 -27.98 -1.05 3.67
C ASP A 213 -26.94 0.05 3.97
N VAL A 214 -25.91 -0.28 4.74
CA VAL A 214 -24.80 0.67 5.02
C VAL A 214 -24.07 1.02 3.73
N ARG A 215 -23.72 0.03 2.90
CA ARG A 215 -23.06 0.26 1.60
C ARG A 215 -23.89 1.16 0.70
N ASP A 216 -25.18 0.87 0.58
CA ASP A 216 -26.10 1.66 -0.25
C ASP A 216 -26.26 3.09 0.30
N ALA A 217 -26.26 3.25 1.63
CA ALA A 217 -26.30 4.56 2.27
C ALA A 217 -25.01 5.37 2.02
N VAL A 218 -23.84 4.75 2.16
CA VAL A 218 -22.54 5.37 1.87
C VAL A 218 -22.47 5.78 0.41
N ASP A 219 -22.80 4.89 -0.52
CA ASP A 219 -22.82 5.19 -1.95
C ASP A 219 -23.80 6.33 -2.26
N TRP A 220 -24.98 6.34 -1.63
CA TRP A 220 -25.93 7.43 -1.80
C TRP A 220 -25.38 8.77 -1.32
N VAL A 221 -24.72 8.80 -0.15
CA VAL A 221 -24.09 10.02 0.41
C VAL A 221 -23.01 10.57 -0.51
N HIS A 222 -22.19 9.70 -1.10
CA HIS A 222 -21.11 10.10 -2.01
C HIS A 222 -21.60 10.54 -3.40
N PHE A 223 -22.63 9.87 -3.97
CA PHE A 223 -23.04 10.10 -5.36
C PHE A 223 -24.27 11.01 -5.50
N LYS A 224 -25.19 10.99 -4.54
CA LYS A 224 -26.47 11.71 -4.60
C LYS A 224 -26.70 12.62 -3.42
N GLY A 225 -26.01 12.40 -2.31
CA GLY A 225 -26.14 13.16 -1.07
C GLY A 225 -25.38 14.48 -1.11
N SER A 226 -25.46 15.20 0.00
CA SER A 226 -24.91 16.55 0.16
C SER A 226 -23.43 16.58 0.61
N LEU A 227 -22.72 15.44 0.66
CA LEU A 227 -21.34 15.40 1.15
C LEU A 227 -20.43 16.34 0.35
N LYS A 228 -20.44 16.22 -0.98
CA LYS A 228 -19.64 17.06 -1.88
C LYS A 228 -20.05 18.55 -1.78
N GLU A 229 -21.35 18.84 -1.69
CA GLU A 229 -21.86 20.19 -1.55
C GLU A 229 -21.40 20.83 -0.24
N LYS A 230 -21.62 20.15 0.90
CA LYS A 230 -21.20 20.62 2.23
C LYS A 230 -19.68 20.78 2.34
N THR A 231 -18.92 19.93 1.65
CA THR A 231 -17.45 20.05 1.58
C THR A 231 -17.03 21.31 0.85
N VAL A 232 -17.65 21.57 -0.32
CA VAL A 232 -17.36 22.76 -1.14
C VAL A 232 -17.78 24.06 -0.44
N GLU A 233 -18.87 24.04 0.34
CA GLU A 233 -19.33 25.20 1.12
C GLU A 233 -18.31 25.62 2.19
N ASN A 234 -17.52 24.69 2.72
CA ASN A 234 -16.56 24.92 3.81
C ASN A 234 -15.20 24.27 3.56
N LEU A 235 -14.56 24.57 2.42
CA LEU A 235 -13.29 24.00 2.02
C LEU A 235 -12.19 24.17 3.07
N GLU A 236 -12.12 25.33 3.72
CA GLU A 236 -11.13 25.58 4.77
C GLU A 236 -11.28 24.65 5.99
N LYS A 237 -12.49 24.18 6.26
CA LYS A 237 -12.76 23.24 7.35
C LYS A 237 -12.32 21.82 6.99
N TYR A 238 -12.55 21.40 5.74
CA TYR A 238 -12.42 20.00 5.35
C TYR A 238 -11.19 19.66 4.54
N VAL A 239 -10.56 20.64 3.87
CA VAL A 239 -9.43 20.39 2.95
C VAL A 239 -8.18 21.13 3.41
N VAL A 240 -7.05 20.44 3.40
CA VAL A 240 -5.73 21.04 3.70
C VAL A 240 -5.25 21.82 2.48
N LYS A 241 -4.83 23.07 2.69
CA LYS A 241 -4.23 23.90 1.65
C LYS A 241 -2.74 24.03 1.88
N ASP A 242 -1.92 23.49 0.96
CA ASP A 242 -0.46 23.51 1.05
C ASP A 242 0.17 24.26 -0.13
N ALA A 243 0.89 25.34 0.15
CA ALA A 243 1.60 26.13 -0.86
C ALA A 243 2.74 25.36 -1.56
N LYS A 244 3.16 24.21 -1.03
CA LYS A 244 4.16 23.34 -1.66
C LYS A 244 3.59 22.56 -2.84
N LEU A 245 2.26 22.34 -2.88
CA LEU A 245 1.60 21.58 -3.93
C LEU A 245 1.84 22.20 -5.33
N PRO A 246 1.47 23.47 -5.61
CA PRO A 246 1.73 24.06 -6.91
C PRO A 246 3.22 24.16 -7.23
N LEU A 247 4.09 24.32 -6.24
CA LEU A 247 5.54 24.33 -6.42
C LEU A 247 6.06 22.98 -6.93
N LEU A 248 5.63 21.87 -6.32
CA LEU A 248 6.04 20.54 -6.73
C LEU A 248 5.57 20.23 -8.15
N LEU A 249 4.28 20.46 -8.47
CA LEU A 249 3.74 20.18 -9.78
C LEU A 249 4.39 21.07 -10.88
N SER A 250 4.73 22.33 -10.57
CA SER A 250 5.49 23.17 -11.51
C SER A 250 6.85 22.55 -11.83
N ARG A 251 7.60 22.10 -10.80
CA ARG A 251 8.89 21.45 -11.01
C ARG A 251 8.77 20.13 -11.78
N MET A 252 7.71 19.35 -11.54
CA MET A 252 7.45 18.11 -12.30
C MET A 252 7.16 18.41 -13.75
N ASN A 253 6.37 19.46 -14.03
CA ASN A 253 5.99 19.87 -15.39
C ASN A 253 7.17 20.42 -16.20
N GLU A 254 8.24 20.90 -15.55
CA GLU A 254 9.49 21.32 -16.21
C GLU A 254 10.28 20.14 -16.81
N VAL A 255 10.15 18.93 -16.24
CA VAL A 255 10.97 17.77 -16.60
C VAL A 255 10.17 16.64 -17.28
N SER A 256 8.86 16.57 -17.05
CA SER A 256 8.00 15.48 -17.51
C SER A 256 6.57 15.95 -17.69
N LYS A 257 5.73 15.15 -18.36
CA LYS A 257 4.29 15.42 -18.46
C LYS A 257 3.62 15.13 -17.10
N VAL A 258 2.60 15.92 -16.79
CA VAL A 258 1.80 15.75 -15.56
C VAL A 258 0.35 15.53 -15.94
N PHE A 259 -0.32 14.52 -15.36
CA PHE A 259 -1.72 14.25 -15.65
C PHE A 259 -2.53 13.91 -14.39
N LEU A 260 -3.81 14.23 -14.45
CA LEU A 260 -4.79 13.98 -13.41
C LEU A 260 -5.78 12.89 -13.85
N VAL A 261 -6.06 11.91 -13.01
CA VAL A 261 -7.12 10.91 -13.21
C VAL A 261 -7.90 10.74 -11.91
N THR A 262 -9.10 11.30 -11.87
CA THR A 262 -9.97 11.22 -10.69
C THR A 262 -11.31 10.54 -10.98
N ASN A 263 -11.87 9.86 -9.97
CA ASN A 263 -13.24 9.35 -10.02
C ASN A 263 -14.30 10.45 -9.77
N SER A 264 -13.88 11.61 -9.28
CA SER A 264 -14.78 12.73 -9.05
C SER A 264 -15.22 13.40 -10.35
N ASP A 265 -16.42 13.98 -10.33
CA ASP A 265 -16.96 14.75 -11.47
C ASP A 265 -16.24 16.10 -11.63
N TYR A 266 -16.39 16.71 -12.81
CA TYR A 266 -15.70 17.95 -13.12
C TYR A 266 -16.06 19.11 -12.18
N LYS A 267 -17.32 19.26 -11.81
CA LYS A 267 -17.76 20.42 -11.00
C LYS A 267 -17.14 20.40 -9.61
N TYR A 268 -17.09 19.22 -9.00
CA TYR A 268 -16.43 19.02 -7.72
C TYR A 268 -14.92 19.20 -7.84
N THR A 269 -14.33 18.54 -8.83
CA THR A 269 -12.87 18.63 -9.12
C THR A 269 -12.44 20.09 -9.32
N ASP A 270 -13.17 20.86 -10.13
CA ASP A 270 -12.85 22.26 -10.38
C ASP A 270 -12.86 23.12 -9.10
N LYS A 271 -13.82 22.92 -8.21
CA LYS A 271 -13.90 23.63 -6.92
C LYS A 271 -12.74 23.29 -6.00
N ILE A 272 -12.46 22.00 -5.85
CA ILE A 272 -11.35 21.52 -5.01
C ILE A 272 -10.01 22.03 -5.56
N MET A 273 -9.75 21.85 -6.84
CA MET A 273 -8.47 22.22 -7.47
C MET A 273 -8.28 23.74 -7.49
N THR A 274 -9.34 24.51 -7.75
CA THR A 274 -9.30 25.98 -7.63
C THR A 274 -8.86 26.39 -6.23
N TYR A 275 -9.48 25.83 -5.19
CA TYR A 275 -9.10 26.10 -3.80
C TYR A 275 -7.65 25.74 -3.51
N LEU A 276 -7.17 24.58 -4.00
CA LEU A 276 -5.82 24.11 -3.72
C LEU A 276 -4.73 24.95 -4.41
N PHE A 277 -5.00 25.51 -5.59
CA PHE A 277 -4.01 26.19 -6.42
C PHE A 277 -4.14 27.72 -6.41
N GLU A 278 -5.29 28.27 -6.06
CA GLU A 278 -5.50 29.73 -6.01
C GLU A 278 -5.24 30.27 -4.61
N PHE A 279 -4.21 31.09 -4.48
CA PHE A 279 -3.88 31.76 -3.24
C PHE A 279 -4.35 33.23 -3.32
N PRO A 280 -5.32 33.68 -2.48
CA PRO A 280 -5.90 35.02 -2.57
C PRO A 280 -4.90 36.16 -2.40
N HIS A 281 -3.74 35.93 -1.80
CA HIS A 281 -2.69 36.92 -1.56
C HIS A 281 -1.43 36.69 -2.38
N GLY A 282 -1.55 35.90 -3.46
CA GLY A 282 -0.44 35.48 -4.31
C GLY A 282 0.51 34.49 -3.61
N PRO A 283 1.15 33.61 -4.35
CA PRO A 283 2.38 33.01 -3.86
C PRO A 283 3.35 34.15 -3.64
N LYS A 284 4.36 33.98 -2.75
CA LYS A 284 5.41 34.97 -2.47
C LYS A 284 5.70 35.80 -3.71
N ALA A 285 5.72 37.13 -3.60
CA ALA A 285 5.88 38.07 -4.68
C ALA A 285 6.83 37.53 -5.77
N GLY A 286 6.30 37.25 -6.97
CA GLY A 286 7.08 36.73 -8.09
C GLY A 286 6.57 35.42 -8.74
N THR A 287 5.61 34.69 -8.18
CA THR A 287 5.04 33.53 -8.85
C THR A 287 3.80 33.94 -9.66
N PRO A 288 3.75 33.66 -10.98
CA PRO A 288 2.58 34.02 -11.78
C PRO A 288 1.37 33.18 -11.34
N HIS A 289 0.26 33.87 -11.04
CA HIS A 289 -1.03 33.21 -10.82
C HIS A 289 -1.47 32.57 -12.14
N ARG A 290 -1.64 31.26 -12.13
CA ARG A 290 -2.13 30.51 -13.29
C ARG A 290 -3.26 29.56 -12.88
N PRO A 291 -4.25 29.32 -13.75
CA PRO A 291 -5.35 28.42 -13.45
C PRO A 291 -4.81 27.00 -13.20
N TRP A 292 -5.48 26.25 -12.32
CA TRP A 292 -5.04 24.91 -11.91
C TRP A 292 -4.87 23.95 -13.09
N GLN A 293 -5.71 24.08 -14.14
CA GLN A 293 -5.62 23.24 -15.34
C GLN A 293 -4.26 23.36 -16.02
N SER A 294 -3.59 24.49 -15.90
CA SER A 294 -2.29 24.73 -16.54
C SER A 294 -1.14 23.93 -15.93
N TYR A 295 -1.36 23.29 -14.79
CA TYR A 295 -0.37 22.40 -14.18
C TYR A 295 -0.41 20.98 -14.74
N PHE A 296 -1.39 20.66 -15.58
CA PHE A 296 -1.60 19.33 -16.12
C PHE A 296 -1.63 19.33 -17.65
N ASP A 297 -0.92 18.38 -18.24
CA ASP A 297 -0.97 18.14 -19.69
C ASP A 297 -2.23 17.40 -20.10
N LEU A 298 -2.76 16.51 -19.22
CA LEU A 298 -3.98 15.76 -19.43
C LEU A 298 -4.80 15.73 -18.13
N ILE A 299 -6.11 15.99 -18.25
CA ILE A 299 -7.04 16.00 -17.14
C ILE A 299 -8.20 15.06 -17.45
N LEU A 300 -8.38 14.04 -16.61
CA LEU A 300 -9.45 13.06 -16.71
C LEU A 300 -10.28 13.06 -15.42
N VAL A 301 -11.57 13.33 -15.56
CA VAL A 301 -12.59 13.24 -14.49
C VAL A 301 -13.52 12.06 -14.76
N ASP A 302 -14.32 11.65 -13.78
CA ASP A 302 -15.25 10.49 -13.89
C ASP A 302 -14.56 9.22 -14.44
N ALA A 303 -13.31 8.97 -14.09
CA ALA A 303 -12.50 7.91 -14.66
C ALA A 303 -13.02 6.49 -14.36
N ARG A 304 -13.75 6.32 -13.25
CA ARG A 304 -14.29 5.04 -12.77
C ARG A 304 -13.21 4.00 -12.51
N LYS A 305 -12.15 4.42 -11.79
CA LYS A 305 -11.18 3.44 -11.26
C LYS A 305 -11.89 2.46 -10.29
N PRO A 306 -11.66 1.15 -10.33
CA PRO A 306 -10.60 0.43 -11.02
C PRO A 306 -10.88 0.04 -12.48
N LEU A 307 -12.11 0.21 -13.01
CA LEU A 307 -12.48 -0.12 -14.37
C LEU A 307 -11.57 0.59 -15.40
N PHE A 308 -11.15 1.81 -15.10
CA PHE A 308 -10.23 2.63 -15.90
C PHE A 308 -8.92 1.90 -16.28
N PHE A 309 -8.38 1.07 -15.40
CA PHE A 309 -7.15 0.30 -15.66
C PHE A 309 -7.39 -1.01 -16.42
N GLY A 310 -8.61 -1.35 -16.71
CA GLY A 310 -9.00 -2.49 -17.52
C GLY A 310 -9.67 -2.06 -18.81
N GLU A 311 -10.95 -2.32 -18.91
CA GLU A 311 -11.76 -2.01 -20.10
C GLU A 311 -11.96 -0.51 -20.32
N GLY A 312 -11.98 0.28 -19.23
CA GLY A 312 -12.24 1.71 -19.26
C GLY A 312 -13.64 2.05 -19.71
N THR A 313 -13.79 3.31 -20.09
CA THR A 313 -15.02 3.86 -20.66
C THR A 313 -14.68 4.74 -21.86
N VAL A 314 -15.72 5.20 -22.56
CA VAL A 314 -15.57 6.09 -23.71
C VAL A 314 -14.98 7.43 -23.25
N LEU A 315 -13.90 7.89 -23.91
CA LEU A 315 -13.33 9.22 -23.66
C LEU A 315 -14.23 10.30 -24.25
N ARG A 316 -14.69 11.24 -23.41
CA ARG A 316 -15.54 12.37 -23.80
C ARG A 316 -14.90 13.67 -23.37
N GLN A 317 -15.16 14.74 -24.12
CA GLN A 317 -14.72 16.07 -23.75
C GLN A 317 -15.74 16.73 -22.80
N VAL A 318 -15.26 17.43 -21.79
CA VAL A 318 -16.08 18.23 -20.87
C VAL A 318 -16.14 19.67 -21.39
N ASP A 319 -17.32 20.26 -21.39
CA ASP A 319 -17.49 21.71 -21.50
C ASP A 319 -17.24 22.34 -20.12
N THR A 320 -16.12 22.98 -19.94
CA THR A 320 -15.70 23.56 -18.65
C THR A 320 -16.58 24.70 -18.17
N THR A 321 -17.34 25.34 -19.06
CA THR A 321 -18.25 26.42 -18.69
C THR A 321 -19.52 25.88 -18.04
N THR A 322 -20.07 24.79 -18.58
CA THR A 322 -21.35 24.22 -18.11
C THR A 322 -21.15 22.97 -17.23
N GLY A 323 -19.97 22.35 -17.26
CA GLY A 323 -19.67 21.08 -16.64
C GLY A 323 -20.34 19.88 -17.34
N ARG A 324 -20.90 20.07 -18.54
CA ARG A 324 -21.61 19.02 -19.27
C ARG A 324 -20.66 18.28 -20.23
N LEU A 325 -20.98 17.03 -20.48
CA LEU A 325 -20.23 16.22 -21.44
C LEU A 325 -20.67 16.56 -22.87
N LYS A 326 -19.71 16.82 -23.75
CA LYS A 326 -19.98 16.95 -25.19
C LYS A 326 -20.40 15.60 -25.77
N ILE A 327 -21.23 15.65 -26.82
CA ILE A 327 -21.73 14.44 -27.50
C ILE A 327 -20.58 13.78 -28.28
N GLY A 328 -20.56 12.45 -28.27
CA GLY A 328 -19.60 11.64 -29.02
C GLY A 328 -18.33 11.31 -28.28
N THR A 329 -17.50 10.47 -28.89
CA THR A 329 -16.18 10.06 -28.40
C THR A 329 -15.12 11.02 -28.88
N TYR A 330 -14.21 11.43 -28.02
CA TYR A 330 -13.05 12.21 -28.44
C TYR A 330 -11.99 11.29 -29.08
N THR A 331 -11.60 11.61 -30.29
CA THR A 331 -10.61 10.85 -31.08
C THR A 331 -9.45 11.72 -31.59
N GLY A 332 -9.41 12.99 -31.15
CA GLY A 332 -8.37 13.92 -31.53
C GLY A 332 -7.07 13.78 -30.74
N PRO A 333 -6.05 14.54 -31.10
CA PRO A 333 -4.78 14.60 -30.38
C PRO A 333 -4.96 15.24 -28.99
N LEU A 334 -3.99 15.01 -28.10
CA LEU A 334 -3.96 15.65 -26.78
C LEU A 334 -3.96 17.18 -26.94
N GLN A 335 -4.85 17.85 -26.23
CA GLN A 335 -4.93 19.30 -26.19
C GLN A 335 -4.75 19.80 -24.76
N HIS A 336 -3.79 20.67 -24.56
CA HIS A 336 -3.51 21.27 -23.25
C HIS A 336 -4.68 22.14 -22.78
N GLY A 337 -5.03 22.05 -21.49
CA GLY A 337 -6.11 22.82 -20.88
C GLY A 337 -7.51 22.28 -21.14
N ILE A 338 -7.66 21.20 -21.90
CA ILE A 338 -8.93 20.52 -22.12
C ILE A 338 -9.14 19.47 -21.02
N VAL A 339 -10.38 19.40 -20.51
CA VAL A 339 -10.82 18.40 -19.56
C VAL A 339 -11.60 17.31 -20.28
N TYR A 340 -11.24 16.07 -19.99
CA TYR A 340 -11.91 14.90 -20.51
C TYR A 340 -12.59 14.12 -19.39
N SER A 341 -13.60 13.34 -19.72
CA SER A 341 -14.33 12.46 -18.80
C SER A 341 -14.26 11.01 -19.30
N GLY A 342 -14.09 10.09 -18.38
CA GLY A 342 -13.97 8.66 -18.69
C GLY A 342 -12.59 8.29 -19.27
N GLY A 343 -12.58 7.44 -20.29
CA GLY A 343 -11.37 6.93 -20.91
C GLY A 343 -10.85 5.64 -20.28
N SER A 344 -9.63 5.29 -20.64
CA SER A 344 -8.89 4.14 -20.08
C SER A 344 -7.41 4.46 -19.94
N SER A 345 -6.69 3.65 -19.19
CA SER A 345 -5.23 3.73 -19.06
C SER A 345 -4.51 3.59 -20.40
N ASP A 346 -5.01 2.79 -21.34
CA ASP A 346 -4.43 2.63 -22.67
C ASP A 346 -4.53 3.93 -23.46
N ILE A 347 -5.70 4.59 -23.43
CA ILE A 347 -5.90 5.91 -24.05
C ILE A 347 -4.93 6.95 -23.47
N VAL A 348 -4.69 6.92 -22.16
CA VAL A 348 -3.71 7.80 -21.49
C VAL A 348 -2.31 7.55 -22.02
N CYS A 349 -1.89 6.28 -22.09
CA CYS A 349 -0.59 5.90 -22.64
C CYS A 349 -0.41 6.41 -24.08
N ASP A 350 -1.43 6.26 -24.92
CA ASP A 350 -1.41 6.70 -26.32
C ASP A 350 -1.33 8.23 -26.41
N LEU A 351 -2.17 8.95 -25.69
CA LEU A 351 -2.20 10.42 -25.71
C LEU A 351 -0.90 11.05 -25.17
N LEU A 352 -0.31 10.44 -24.15
CA LEU A 352 0.95 10.91 -23.57
C LEU A 352 2.18 10.42 -24.34
N GLY A 353 2.04 9.37 -25.16
CA GLY A 353 3.15 8.71 -25.83
C GLY A 353 4.10 8.02 -24.83
N ALA A 354 3.56 7.51 -23.71
CA ALA A 354 4.30 6.90 -22.63
C ALA A 354 3.93 5.42 -22.52
N LYS A 355 4.90 4.57 -22.17
CA LYS A 355 4.68 3.15 -21.86
C LYS A 355 4.56 2.96 -20.34
N GLY A 356 4.09 1.80 -19.90
CA GLY A 356 3.81 1.51 -18.49
C GLY A 356 4.93 1.92 -17.53
N LYS A 357 6.16 1.49 -17.77
CA LYS A 357 7.33 1.80 -16.91
C LYS A 357 7.77 3.29 -16.95
N ASP A 358 7.32 4.06 -17.95
CA ASP A 358 7.61 5.49 -18.09
C ASP A 358 6.69 6.37 -17.20
N ILE A 359 5.65 5.79 -16.61
CA ILE A 359 4.63 6.47 -15.83
C ILE A 359 4.85 6.17 -14.33
N LEU A 360 4.91 7.21 -13.51
CA LEU A 360 4.76 7.09 -12.05
C LEU A 360 3.37 7.58 -11.66
N TYR A 361 2.51 6.65 -11.22
CA TYR A 361 1.15 6.97 -10.79
C TYR A 361 1.08 7.09 -9.27
N ILE A 362 0.52 8.18 -8.80
CA ILE A 362 0.48 8.58 -7.39
C ILE A 362 -0.98 8.59 -6.94
N GLY A 363 -1.30 7.77 -5.93
CA GLY A 363 -2.65 7.63 -5.38
C GLY A 363 -2.63 7.14 -3.94
N ASP A 364 -3.78 7.18 -3.27
CA ASP A 364 -3.96 6.72 -1.89
C ASP A 364 -4.62 5.35 -1.79
N HIS A 365 -5.31 4.91 -2.85
CA HIS A 365 -6.09 3.69 -2.84
C HIS A 365 -5.24 2.48 -3.27
N ILE A 366 -4.88 1.61 -2.29
CA ILE A 366 -4.01 0.43 -2.53
C ILE A 366 -4.54 -0.49 -3.64
N PHE A 367 -5.86 -0.66 -3.78
CA PHE A 367 -6.46 -1.51 -4.79
C PHE A 367 -6.75 -0.75 -6.10
N GLY A 368 -7.52 0.34 -6.01
CA GLY A 368 -8.02 1.09 -7.18
C GLY A 368 -6.92 1.79 -7.97
N ASP A 369 -5.95 2.39 -7.28
CA ASP A 369 -4.86 3.14 -7.91
C ASP A 369 -3.61 2.31 -8.11
N ILE A 370 -3.18 1.56 -7.09
CA ILE A 370 -1.85 0.97 -7.03
C ILE A 370 -1.83 -0.43 -7.63
N LEU A 371 -2.63 -1.36 -7.08
CA LEU A 371 -2.64 -2.75 -7.53
C LEU A 371 -3.07 -2.87 -8.99
N LYS A 372 -4.16 -2.18 -9.35
CA LYS A 372 -4.72 -2.28 -10.70
C LYS A 372 -3.83 -1.64 -11.76
N SER A 373 -3.26 -0.44 -11.49
CA SER A 373 -2.34 0.22 -12.41
C SER A 373 -1.07 -0.62 -12.62
N LYS A 374 -0.55 -1.21 -11.55
CA LYS A 374 0.65 -2.04 -11.63
C LYS A 374 0.41 -3.36 -12.35
N LYS A 375 -0.62 -4.13 -11.94
CA LYS A 375 -0.89 -5.46 -12.54
C LYS A 375 -1.34 -5.40 -14.00
N ARG A 376 -2.16 -4.41 -14.36
CA ARG A 376 -2.74 -4.32 -15.71
C ARG A 376 -1.87 -3.57 -16.69
N GLN A 377 -1.17 -2.52 -16.22
CA GLN A 377 -0.47 -1.58 -17.09
C GLN A 377 1.04 -1.54 -16.87
N GLY A 378 1.55 -2.22 -15.84
CA GLY A 378 2.97 -2.15 -15.49
C GLY A 378 3.44 -0.75 -15.07
N TRP A 379 2.54 0.12 -14.64
CA TRP A 379 2.91 1.46 -14.20
C TRP A 379 3.75 1.41 -12.92
N ARG A 380 4.69 2.32 -12.80
CA ARG A 380 5.35 2.58 -11.52
C ARG A 380 4.38 3.28 -10.59
N THR A 381 4.45 2.96 -9.31
CA THR A 381 3.43 3.35 -8.35
C THR A 381 4.02 4.03 -7.12
N PHE A 382 3.33 5.07 -6.67
CA PHE A 382 3.62 5.76 -5.42
C PHE A 382 2.34 5.79 -4.57
N LEU A 383 2.35 5.11 -3.44
CA LEU A 383 1.21 5.07 -2.53
C LEU A 383 1.32 6.17 -1.47
N VAL A 384 0.28 6.99 -1.37
CA VAL A 384 0.12 7.98 -0.29
C VAL A 384 -0.59 7.31 0.88
N ILE A 385 0.05 7.32 2.06
CA ILE A 385 -0.47 6.73 3.30
C ILE A 385 -0.43 7.81 4.39
N PRO A 386 -1.47 8.64 4.53
CA PRO A 386 -1.46 9.72 5.53
C PRO A 386 -1.22 9.22 6.96
N GLU A 387 -1.75 8.04 7.30
CA GLU A 387 -1.59 7.39 8.61
C GLU A 387 -0.11 7.07 8.94
N LEU A 388 0.74 6.97 7.92
CA LEU A 388 2.17 6.67 8.11
C LEU A 388 2.87 7.73 8.99
N ALA A 389 2.39 8.96 9.02
CA ALA A 389 2.93 10.01 9.89
C ALA A 389 2.76 9.62 11.38
N GLN A 390 1.56 9.15 11.75
CA GLN A 390 1.27 8.67 13.10
C GLN A 390 2.00 7.36 13.40
N GLU A 391 2.04 6.43 12.43
CA GLU A 391 2.77 5.16 12.56
C GLU A 391 4.25 5.40 12.87
N LEU A 392 4.91 6.33 12.16
CA LEU A 392 6.30 6.68 12.38
C LEU A 392 6.52 7.42 13.72
N HIS A 393 5.57 8.25 14.13
CA HIS A 393 5.62 8.91 15.42
C HIS A 393 5.59 7.89 16.56
N VAL A 394 4.64 6.96 16.55
CA VAL A 394 4.54 5.88 17.54
C VAL A 394 5.79 5.00 17.50
N TRP A 395 6.26 4.62 16.31
CA TRP A 395 7.48 3.81 16.14
C TRP A 395 8.70 4.44 16.82
N THR A 396 8.88 5.75 16.69
CA THR A 396 10.01 6.46 17.28
C THR A 396 9.82 6.74 18.76
N ASP A 397 8.62 7.12 19.18
CA ASP A 397 8.31 7.49 20.58
C ASP A 397 8.26 6.26 21.51
N LYS A 398 7.76 5.15 21.02
CA LYS A 398 7.59 3.88 21.78
C LYS A 398 8.65 2.83 21.44
N SER A 399 9.84 3.24 21.03
CA SER A 399 10.95 2.32 20.64
C SER A 399 11.28 1.31 21.74
N SER A 400 11.12 1.66 23.01
CA SER A 400 11.37 0.75 24.15
C SER A 400 10.49 -0.50 24.14
N LEU A 401 9.22 -0.38 23.70
CA LEU A 401 8.32 -1.54 23.58
C LEU A 401 8.77 -2.47 22.45
N PHE A 402 9.25 -1.91 21.35
CA PHE A 402 9.79 -2.68 20.22
C PHE A 402 11.09 -3.40 20.61
N GLU A 403 11.97 -2.74 21.35
CA GLU A 403 13.21 -3.31 21.89
C GLU A 403 12.90 -4.43 22.89
N GLU A 404 11.89 -4.25 23.74
CA GLU A 404 11.45 -5.29 24.68
C GLU A 404 10.91 -6.50 23.91
N LEU A 405 10.04 -6.32 22.91
CA LEU A 405 9.52 -7.41 22.10
C LEU A 405 10.64 -8.17 21.39
N GLN A 406 11.59 -7.46 20.80
CA GLN A 406 12.76 -8.05 20.15
C GLN A 406 13.62 -8.86 21.13
N SER A 407 13.82 -8.34 22.34
CA SER A 407 14.59 -9.04 23.38
C SER A 407 13.89 -10.33 23.83
N LEU A 408 12.55 -10.30 23.94
CA LEU A 408 11.74 -11.48 24.27
C LEU A 408 11.79 -12.54 23.15
N ASP A 409 11.75 -12.12 21.88
CA ASP A 409 11.88 -13.02 20.73
C ASP A 409 13.28 -13.66 20.67
N ILE A 410 14.34 -12.90 20.94
CA ILE A 410 15.72 -13.42 21.02
C ILE A 410 15.81 -14.43 22.17
N PHE A 411 15.26 -14.12 23.34
CA PHE A 411 15.27 -15.03 24.48
C PHE A 411 14.48 -16.33 24.19
N LEU A 412 13.34 -16.22 23.51
CA LEU A 412 12.58 -17.38 23.04
C LEU A 412 13.43 -18.25 22.10
N ALA A 413 14.14 -17.63 21.15
CA ALA A 413 15.02 -18.34 20.22
C ALA A 413 16.17 -19.06 20.95
N GLU A 414 16.79 -18.41 21.93
CA GLU A 414 17.87 -19.01 22.75
C GLU A 414 17.39 -20.25 23.55
N LEU A 415 16.15 -20.26 24.07
CA LEU A 415 15.58 -21.42 24.75
C LEU A 415 15.49 -22.66 23.84
N TYR A 416 15.28 -22.46 22.53
CA TYR A 416 15.17 -23.57 21.57
C TYR A 416 16.49 -23.90 20.85
N LYS A 417 17.49 -23.04 20.91
CA LYS A 417 18.78 -23.19 20.19
C LYS A 417 19.56 -24.43 20.58
N HIS A 418 19.42 -24.86 21.84
CA HIS A 418 20.16 -25.99 22.40
C HIS A 418 19.39 -27.32 22.35
N LEU A 419 18.17 -27.31 21.80
CA LEU A 419 17.41 -28.53 21.59
C LEU A 419 17.92 -29.24 20.33
N ASP A 420 18.16 -30.53 20.45
CA ASP A 420 18.52 -31.42 19.35
C ASP A 420 17.49 -32.55 19.18
N SER A 421 17.74 -33.43 18.19
CA SER A 421 16.83 -34.54 17.88
C SER A 421 16.68 -35.58 19.03
N SER A 422 17.55 -35.57 20.06
CA SER A 422 17.49 -36.44 21.22
C SER A 422 16.74 -35.80 22.39
N SER A 423 16.40 -34.52 22.32
CA SER A 423 15.73 -33.79 23.40
C SER A 423 14.27 -34.20 23.52
N ASN A 424 13.90 -34.81 24.64
CA ASN A 424 12.52 -35.26 24.93
C ASN A 424 11.69 -34.20 25.66
N GLU A 425 12.34 -33.24 26.30
CA GLU A 425 11.68 -32.16 27.03
C GLU A 425 11.74 -30.85 26.26
N ARG A 426 10.63 -30.13 26.24
CA ARG A 426 10.57 -28.79 25.71
C ARG A 426 10.50 -27.75 26.84
N PRO A 427 11.09 -26.57 26.68
CA PRO A 427 11.07 -25.53 27.69
C PRO A 427 9.63 -25.06 27.97
N ASP A 428 9.33 -24.74 29.21
CA ASP A 428 8.09 -24.04 29.55
C ASP A 428 8.22 -22.56 29.19
N ILE A 429 7.51 -22.17 28.14
CA ILE A 429 7.49 -20.80 27.61
C ILE A 429 6.23 -20.02 28.01
N SER A 430 5.39 -20.55 28.92
CA SER A 430 4.09 -19.99 29.27
C SER A 430 4.18 -18.56 29.82
N SER A 431 5.18 -18.28 30.66
CA SER A 431 5.42 -16.94 31.21
C SER A 431 5.91 -15.95 30.12
N LEU A 432 6.81 -16.41 29.25
CA LEU A 432 7.36 -15.65 28.16
C LEU A 432 6.27 -15.29 27.12
N GLN A 433 5.43 -16.28 26.76
CA GLN A 433 4.30 -16.05 25.85
C GLN A 433 3.29 -15.03 26.42
N ARG A 434 3.03 -15.07 27.73
CA ARG A 434 2.18 -14.05 28.37
C ARG A 434 2.80 -12.67 28.30
N ARG A 435 4.12 -12.55 28.49
CA ARG A 435 4.82 -11.26 28.39
C ARG A 435 4.81 -10.75 26.96
N ILE A 436 5.11 -11.59 25.95
CA ILE A 436 5.05 -11.24 24.53
C ILE A 436 3.65 -10.73 24.15
N LYS A 437 2.59 -11.44 24.59
CA LYS A 437 1.20 -11.01 24.34
C LYS A 437 0.89 -9.65 24.97
N LYS A 438 1.38 -9.41 26.19
CA LYS A 438 1.17 -8.13 26.87
C LYS A 438 1.88 -6.99 26.15
N VAL A 439 3.17 -7.13 25.83
CA VAL A 439 3.94 -6.11 25.11
C VAL A 439 3.33 -5.83 23.72
N THR A 440 2.91 -6.88 23.00
CA THR A 440 2.21 -6.75 21.73
C THR A 440 0.92 -5.94 21.87
N HIS A 441 0.12 -6.23 22.90
CA HIS A 441 -1.10 -5.46 23.17
C HIS A 441 -0.79 -4.00 23.51
N ASP A 442 0.17 -3.76 24.39
CA ASP A 442 0.58 -2.41 24.79
C ASP A 442 1.11 -1.60 23.57
N MET A 443 1.81 -2.27 22.64
CA MET A 443 2.23 -1.66 21.36
C MET A 443 1.03 -1.34 20.45
N ASP A 444 0.13 -2.30 20.25
CA ASP A 444 -1.02 -2.13 19.36
C ASP A 444 -1.91 -0.99 19.84
N MET A 445 -2.15 -0.86 21.15
CA MET A 445 -2.95 0.22 21.74
C MET A 445 -2.33 1.62 21.57
N CYS A 446 -1.04 1.73 21.28
CA CYS A 446 -0.43 3.02 20.98
C CYS A 446 -0.86 3.60 19.61
N TYR A 447 -1.35 2.77 18.70
CA TYR A 447 -1.80 3.17 17.36
C TYR A 447 -3.30 3.45 17.27
N GLY A 448 -4.09 2.92 18.21
CA GLY A 448 -5.54 2.98 18.23
C GLY A 448 -6.16 1.66 18.66
N MET A 449 -7.48 1.60 18.74
CA MET A 449 -8.18 0.41 19.28
C MET A 449 -7.98 -0.83 18.40
N MET A 450 -7.91 -0.67 17.08
CA MET A 450 -7.63 -1.77 16.14
C MET A 450 -6.13 -1.98 15.89
N GLY A 451 -5.25 -1.23 16.57
CA GLY A 451 -3.80 -1.34 16.46
C GLY A 451 -3.22 -0.77 15.16
N SER A 452 -1.93 -1.05 14.90
CA SER A 452 -1.20 -0.54 13.74
C SER A 452 -1.82 -0.96 12.40
N LEU A 453 -1.81 -0.07 11.41
CA LEU A 453 -2.17 -0.36 10.02
C LEU A 453 -1.29 -1.48 9.41
N PHE A 454 -0.02 -1.55 9.82
CA PHE A 454 0.97 -2.41 9.16
C PHE A 454 1.25 -3.73 9.89
N ARG A 455 0.92 -3.83 11.18
CA ARG A 455 1.29 -4.99 11.99
C ARG A 455 0.32 -5.31 13.11
N SER A 456 0.45 -6.50 13.65
CA SER A 456 -0.02 -6.89 14.96
C SER A 456 1.09 -7.73 15.61
N GLY A 457 1.78 -7.16 16.58
CA GLY A 457 3.03 -7.72 17.11
C GLY A 457 4.11 -7.82 16.01
N SER A 458 4.64 -9.03 15.83
CA SER A 458 5.64 -9.34 14.79
C SER A 458 5.02 -9.66 13.42
N ARG A 459 3.70 -9.82 13.31
CA ARG A 459 3.03 -10.21 12.06
C ARG A 459 2.61 -8.99 11.25
N GLN A 460 2.80 -9.08 9.94
CA GLN A 460 2.33 -8.08 8.99
C GLN A 460 0.84 -8.27 8.70
N THR A 461 0.12 -7.14 8.54
CA THR A 461 -1.28 -7.15 8.11
C THR A 461 -1.40 -7.41 6.61
N LEU A 462 -2.60 -7.74 6.15
CA LEU A 462 -2.92 -7.82 4.73
C LEU A 462 -2.57 -6.51 4.00
N PHE A 463 -2.91 -5.36 4.58
CA PHE A 463 -2.58 -4.06 4.00
C PHE A 463 -1.07 -3.88 3.82
N ALA A 464 -0.27 -4.18 4.85
CA ALA A 464 1.19 -4.08 4.77
C ALA A 464 1.77 -4.95 3.64
N SER A 465 1.27 -6.16 3.49
CA SER A 465 1.72 -7.06 2.41
C SER A 465 1.39 -6.54 1.02
N GLN A 466 0.21 -5.92 0.86
CA GLN A 466 -0.17 -5.28 -0.39
C GLN A 466 0.71 -4.06 -0.71
N VAL A 467 1.04 -3.24 0.31
CA VAL A 467 1.98 -2.12 0.16
C VAL A 467 3.35 -2.62 -0.33
N MET A 468 3.90 -3.64 0.31
CA MET A 468 5.20 -4.22 -0.07
C MET A 468 5.19 -4.81 -1.49
N ARG A 469 4.08 -5.46 -1.87
CA ARG A 469 3.99 -6.15 -3.16
C ARG A 469 3.73 -5.19 -4.32
N TYR A 470 2.95 -4.13 -4.15
CA TYR A 470 2.43 -3.34 -5.27
C TYR A 470 2.89 -1.89 -5.32
N ALA A 471 3.23 -1.26 -4.21
CA ALA A 471 3.74 0.09 -4.19
C ALA A 471 5.27 0.07 -4.40
N ASP A 472 5.77 0.69 -5.48
CA ASP A 472 7.21 0.84 -5.66
C ASP A 472 7.78 1.80 -4.62
N LEU A 473 7.10 2.93 -4.43
CA LEU A 473 7.38 3.94 -3.42
C LEU A 473 6.14 4.18 -2.56
N TYR A 474 6.33 4.59 -1.31
CA TYR A 474 5.25 5.06 -0.45
C TYR A 474 5.72 6.11 0.55
N ALA A 475 4.84 7.01 0.95
CA ALA A 475 5.11 8.04 1.94
C ALA A 475 3.82 8.53 2.60
N ALA A 476 3.95 9.30 3.68
CA ALA A 476 2.81 9.97 4.30
C ALA A 476 2.18 11.03 3.39
N SER A 477 2.98 11.65 2.52
CA SER A 477 2.55 12.62 1.52
C SER A 477 3.48 12.58 0.31
N PHE A 478 2.93 12.72 -0.90
CA PHE A 478 3.74 12.83 -2.12
C PHE A 478 4.52 14.16 -2.19
N ILE A 479 4.14 15.17 -1.42
CA ILE A 479 4.88 16.43 -1.27
C ILE A 479 6.32 16.18 -0.81
N ASN A 480 6.59 15.06 -0.18
CA ASN A 480 7.92 14.63 0.21
C ASN A 480 8.91 14.54 -0.97
N LEU A 481 8.40 14.36 -2.20
CA LEU A 481 9.22 14.39 -3.42
C LEU A 481 9.92 15.73 -3.67
N LEU A 482 9.46 16.84 -3.04
CA LEU A 482 10.15 18.12 -3.10
C LEU A 482 11.59 18.09 -2.55
N TYR A 483 11.87 17.16 -1.65
CA TYR A 483 13.17 17.02 -0.99
C TYR A 483 14.16 16.17 -1.80
N TYR A 484 13.73 15.64 -2.95
CA TYR A 484 14.55 14.80 -3.82
C TYR A 484 14.74 15.46 -5.19
N PRO A 485 15.95 15.42 -5.78
CA PRO A 485 16.14 15.86 -7.16
C PRO A 485 15.49 14.87 -8.15
N PHE A 486 15.07 15.34 -9.32
CA PHE A 486 14.54 14.46 -10.36
C PHE A 486 15.57 13.51 -11.00
N SER A 487 16.84 13.67 -10.69
CA SER A 487 17.90 12.69 -11.01
C SER A 487 18.10 11.64 -9.90
N TYR A 488 17.27 11.65 -8.84
CA TYR A 488 17.43 10.75 -7.71
C TYR A 488 17.12 9.30 -8.07
N LEU A 489 17.98 8.39 -7.62
CA LEU A 489 17.74 6.96 -7.69
C LEU A 489 17.26 6.46 -6.33
N PHE A 490 15.97 6.14 -6.24
CA PHE A 490 15.42 5.41 -5.10
C PHE A 490 15.89 3.96 -5.19
N ARG A 491 16.60 3.50 -4.15
CA ARG A 491 17.17 2.15 -4.10
C ARG A 491 16.42 1.31 -3.07
N ALA A 492 15.91 0.17 -3.52
CA ALA A 492 15.36 -0.84 -2.63
C ALA A 492 16.48 -1.60 -1.89
N ALA A 493 16.17 -2.06 -0.69
CA ALA A 493 17.02 -3.02 -0.01
C ALA A 493 16.95 -4.38 -0.72
N HIS A 494 18.06 -5.12 -0.73
CA HIS A 494 18.03 -6.49 -1.23
C HIS A 494 17.12 -7.35 -0.37
N VAL A 495 16.19 -8.06 -1.01
CA VAL A 495 15.34 -9.05 -0.36
C VAL A 495 16.14 -10.36 -0.30
N LEU A 496 16.62 -10.70 0.90
CA LEU A 496 17.33 -11.94 1.13
C LEU A 496 16.35 -13.03 1.58
N MET A 497 16.51 -14.23 1.03
CA MET A 497 15.82 -15.40 1.55
C MET A 497 16.34 -15.75 2.95
N PRO A 498 15.56 -16.44 3.80
CA PRO A 498 16.00 -16.78 5.16
C PRO A 498 17.38 -17.44 5.21
N HIS A 499 17.71 -18.35 4.30
CA HIS A 499 19.03 -18.99 4.24
C HIS A 499 20.16 -18.02 3.87
N GLU A 500 19.88 -16.99 3.06
CA GLU A 500 20.87 -15.98 2.67
C GLU A 500 21.09 -14.94 3.79
N SER A 501 20.10 -14.72 4.62
CA SER A 501 20.17 -13.78 5.74
C SER A 501 20.74 -14.37 7.03
N THR A 502 20.75 -15.70 7.16
CA THR A 502 21.16 -16.43 8.38
C THR A 502 22.48 -17.20 8.23
N VAL A 503 22.86 -17.56 7.01
CA VAL A 503 24.10 -18.28 6.76
C VAL A 503 25.22 -17.29 6.41
N GLU A 504 26.33 -17.37 7.11
CA GLU A 504 27.51 -16.54 6.83
C GLU A 504 28.28 -17.08 5.61
N HIS A 505 28.93 -16.19 4.83
CA HIS A 505 29.81 -16.54 3.71
C HIS A 505 31.17 -17.13 4.19
N THR A 506 31.14 -17.96 5.23
CA THR A 506 32.33 -18.70 5.66
C THR A 506 32.50 -19.95 4.80
N HIS A 507 33.72 -20.28 4.44
CA HIS A 507 34.02 -21.54 3.76
C HIS A 507 33.58 -22.69 4.68
N VAL A 508 32.45 -23.33 4.36
CA VAL A 508 32.12 -24.63 4.93
C VAL A 508 32.98 -25.64 4.17
N ASP A 509 33.88 -26.33 4.87
CA ASP A 509 34.63 -27.46 4.29
C ASP A 509 33.61 -28.55 3.95
N ILE A 510 33.27 -28.60 2.64
CA ILE A 510 32.27 -29.53 2.09
C ILE A 510 32.73 -30.99 2.23
N ASN A 511 34.00 -31.21 2.64
CA ASN A 511 34.59 -32.54 2.78
C ASN A 511 34.02 -33.34 3.96
N ASP A 512 33.38 -32.69 4.95
CA ASP A 512 32.86 -33.36 6.14
C ASP A 512 31.35 -33.66 6.09
N MET A 513 30.65 -33.29 4.99
CA MET A 513 29.21 -33.56 4.87
C MET A 513 28.95 -34.74 3.91
N GLU A 514 28.69 -35.91 4.45
CA GLU A 514 28.14 -37.09 3.74
C GLU A 514 26.66 -36.90 3.30
N SER A 515 26.25 -35.70 2.94
CA SER A 515 24.86 -35.42 2.50
C SER A 515 24.73 -35.62 0.98
N PRO A 516 23.65 -36.24 0.49
CA PRO A 516 23.37 -36.38 -0.95
C PRO A 516 23.37 -35.05 -1.71
N MET A 517 23.10 -33.94 -1.03
CA MET A 517 23.12 -32.58 -1.59
C MET A 517 24.53 -32.05 -1.81
N ALA A 518 25.51 -32.43 -0.96
CA ALA A 518 26.89 -32.06 -1.13
C ALA A 518 27.49 -32.69 -2.40
N THR A 519 27.04 -33.92 -2.73
CA THR A 519 27.46 -34.62 -3.96
C THR A 519 26.99 -33.93 -5.24
N ARG A 520 25.78 -33.29 -5.17
CA ARG A 520 25.24 -32.56 -6.32
C ARG A 520 25.97 -31.24 -6.56
N ASN A 521 26.39 -30.55 -5.51
CA ASN A 521 27.20 -29.33 -5.62
C ASN A 521 28.64 -29.64 -6.08
N ARG A 522 29.23 -30.77 -5.66
CA ARG A 522 30.52 -31.21 -6.16
C ARG A 522 30.51 -31.46 -7.68
N HIS A 523 29.42 -32.04 -8.21
CA HIS A 523 29.32 -32.26 -9.66
C HIS A 523 29.17 -30.91 -10.43
N SER A 524 28.56 -29.87 -9.86
CA SER A 524 28.48 -28.57 -10.54
C SER A 524 29.83 -27.82 -10.56
N ILE A 525 30.63 -27.94 -9.51
CA ILE A 525 31.97 -27.31 -9.44
C ILE A 525 32.95 -28.04 -10.38
N ASP A 526 32.93 -29.38 -10.40
CA ASP A 526 33.72 -30.19 -11.32
C ASP A 526 33.33 -29.97 -12.80
N PHE A 527 32.09 -29.59 -13.06
CA PHE A 527 31.64 -29.29 -14.41
C PHE A 527 32.29 -28.00 -14.96
N ARG A 528 32.45 -26.96 -14.12
CA ARG A 528 33.12 -25.70 -14.49
C ARG A 528 34.64 -25.92 -14.75
N GLU A 529 35.32 -26.72 -13.94
CA GLU A 529 36.72 -27.04 -14.18
C GLU A 529 36.93 -27.93 -15.41
N ARG A 530 35.98 -28.82 -15.74
CA ARG A 530 36.03 -29.66 -16.94
C ARG A 530 35.71 -28.90 -18.22
N GLU A 531 34.86 -27.89 -18.16
CA GLU A 531 34.59 -27.04 -19.32
C GLU A 531 35.82 -26.20 -19.71
N CYS A 532 36.54 -25.66 -18.73
CA CYS A 532 37.82 -24.96 -19.00
C CYS A 532 38.88 -25.88 -19.63
N LYS A 533 38.89 -27.17 -19.30
CA LYS A 533 39.83 -28.16 -19.92
C LYS A 533 39.32 -28.74 -21.26
N ARG A 534 38.02 -28.71 -21.52
CA ARG A 534 37.41 -29.18 -22.78
C ARG A 534 37.64 -28.26 -23.97
N HIS A 535 37.81 -26.96 -23.75
CA HIS A 535 38.13 -26.03 -24.85
C HIS A 535 39.52 -26.24 -25.48
N GLN A 536 40.38 -27.10 -24.90
CA GLN A 536 41.66 -27.47 -25.49
C GLN A 536 41.67 -28.81 -26.24
N LEU A 537 40.57 -29.59 -26.25
CA LEU A 537 40.55 -30.97 -26.77
C LEU A 537 39.47 -31.33 -27.80
N THR A 538 38.65 -30.37 -28.26
CA THR A 538 37.63 -30.68 -29.27
C THR A 538 38.01 -30.18 -30.67
N ARG A 539 38.93 -30.90 -31.29
CA ARG A 539 38.86 -31.17 -32.73
C ARG A 539 38.70 -32.68 -32.88
N SER A 540 37.59 -33.10 -33.46
CA SER A 540 37.18 -34.47 -33.85
C SER A 540 36.44 -35.27 -32.78
N ILE A 541 35.11 -35.30 -32.91
CA ILE A 541 34.26 -36.50 -33.02
C ILE A 541 32.87 -35.99 -33.52
N SER A 542 32.54 -36.48 -34.71
CA SER A 542 31.26 -36.29 -35.38
C SER A 542 30.17 -37.19 -34.78
N GLU A 543 28.97 -36.60 -34.74
CA GLU A 543 27.64 -37.22 -34.88
C GLU A 543 27.32 -38.49 -34.08
N ILE A 544 26.57 -38.32 -32.99
CA ILE A 544 25.39 -39.16 -32.63
C ILE A 544 24.40 -38.25 -31.90
N ASN A 545 23.22 -37.98 -32.51
CA ASN A 545 22.09 -37.32 -31.88
C ASN A 545 21.45 -38.26 -30.86
N PRO A 546 21.36 -37.90 -29.56
CA PRO A 546 20.47 -38.59 -28.63
C PRO A 546 19.03 -38.14 -28.83
N PRO A 547 18.02 -39.01 -28.60
CA PRO A 547 16.60 -38.66 -28.78
C PRO A 547 16.17 -37.59 -27.80
N HIS A 548 15.47 -36.60 -28.31
CA HIS A 548 14.88 -35.49 -27.54
C HIS A 548 13.78 -36.01 -26.61
N LEU A 549 14.05 -36.07 -25.31
CA LEU A 549 13.08 -36.43 -24.25
C LEU A 549 12.71 -35.28 -23.34
N PHE A 550 13.29 -34.09 -23.54
CA PHE A 550 12.92 -32.88 -22.78
C PHE A 550 12.92 -31.65 -23.72
N PRO A 551 12.10 -30.65 -23.46
CA PRO A 551 12.13 -29.40 -24.20
C PRO A 551 13.52 -28.78 -24.08
N GLN A 552 14.04 -28.26 -25.21
CA GLN A 552 15.34 -27.61 -25.26
C GLN A 552 15.36 -26.41 -24.35
N THR A 553 16.22 -26.40 -23.35
CA THR A 553 16.58 -25.17 -22.64
C THR A 553 17.09 -24.13 -23.63
N PRO A 554 16.72 -22.85 -23.51
CA PRO A 554 17.25 -21.79 -24.37
C PRO A 554 18.79 -21.80 -24.34
N GLN A 555 19.40 -21.66 -25.49
CA GLN A 555 20.89 -21.69 -25.63
C GLN A 555 21.58 -20.45 -25.06
N GLU A 556 20.83 -19.42 -24.70
CA GLU A 556 21.31 -18.20 -24.04
C GLU A 556 20.47 -17.96 -22.78
N ILE A 557 21.04 -18.27 -21.63
CA ILE A 557 20.55 -17.73 -20.37
C ILE A 557 21.14 -16.32 -20.29
N THR A 558 20.41 -15.35 -20.81
CA THR A 558 20.67 -13.96 -20.49
C THR A 558 20.20 -13.72 -19.07
N HIS A 559 21.13 -13.60 -18.14
CA HIS A 559 20.84 -12.99 -16.85
C HIS A 559 20.51 -11.53 -17.11
N CYS A 560 19.23 -11.25 -17.33
CA CYS A 560 18.74 -9.89 -17.33
C CYS A 560 18.82 -9.40 -15.89
N HIS A 561 19.84 -8.61 -15.57
CA HIS A 561 19.92 -7.87 -14.31
C HIS A 561 19.08 -6.59 -14.34
N ASP A 562 18.13 -6.49 -15.26
CA ASP A 562 17.10 -5.47 -15.17
C ASP A 562 16.19 -5.87 -14.00
N GLU A 563 16.28 -5.10 -12.91
CA GLU A 563 15.51 -5.25 -11.68
C GLU A 563 13.97 -5.16 -11.90
N ASP A 564 13.52 -5.29 -13.14
CA ASP A 564 12.18 -5.01 -13.63
C ASP A 564 11.41 -6.24 -14.14
N ASP A 565 12.02 -7.45 -14.20
CA ASP A 565 11.31 -8.66 -14.64
C ASP A 565 10.64 -9.37 -13.44
N ASP A 566 9.51 -8.79 -13.00
CA ASP A 566 8.49 -9.53 -12.26
C ASP A 566 7.74 -10.42 -13.28
N GLU A 567 8.13 -11.68 -13.46
CA GLU A 567 7.32 -12.67 -14.16
C GLU A 567 5.97 -12.80 -13.48
N GLU A 568 4.92 -12.55 -14.25
CA GLU A 568 3.54 -12.71 -13.87
C GLU A 568 3.26 -14.20 -13.64
N GLU A 569 3.15 -14.64 -12.40
CA GLU A 569 2.36 -15.83 -12.10
C GLU A 569 0.89 -15.45 -12.28
N GLU A 570 0.30 -15.92 -13.37
CA GLU A 570 -1.15 -15.95 -13.57
C GLU A 570 -1.77 -16.79 -12.46
N GLU A 571 -2.27 -16.16 -11.42
CA GLU A 571 -3.33 -16.74 -10.61
C GLU A 571 -4.64 -16.41 -11.32
N GLU A 572 -5.22 -17.42 -11.98
CA GLU A 572 -6.61 -17.45 -12.45
C GLU A 572 -7.55 -17.06 -11.30
N GLU A 573 -8.42 -16.10 -11.59
CA GLU A 573 -9.66 -15.56 -10.97
C GLU A 573 -9.85 -15.63 -9.46
#